data_1191bd0bd5d621499ecee911d9e28b46
#
_entry.id   1191bd0bd5d621499ecee911d9e28b46
#
_cell.length_a   1.000
_cell.length_b   1.000
_cell.length_c   1.000
_cell.angle_alpha   90.00
_cell.angle_beta   90.00
_cell.angle_gamma   90.00
#
_symmetry.space_group_name_H-M   'P 1'
#
loop_
_entity.id
_entity.type
_entity.pdbx_description
1 polymer ?
#
loop_
_entity_poly.entity_id
_entity_poly.type
_entity_poly.pdbx_seq_one_letter_code
_entity_poly.pdbx_strand_id
1 'polypeptide(L)'
;MLLWRAVIPLMLLWLRAAGLVGQAVALGSAVFALVVLRRDPERRPARALDWTLALTGAGALVAVLAQTGLLAVLAAVLADDAGWPIAALLGSTVGIAGIVRIAAGLAILSAAIALRRAPASRLPGALLLGSTILLSATGALASHAMGRLDGQAWLLTVTAFHQAAVGIWVGGLICAAMLLLRADVSAGDVWLRPFSVVAAAAVVGIAVTGVALSLAYVATPGAAIGTSYGAMVLTKIVLFVALLAMGVLNHRALHGRLALGPWSSQRSTSGGSSILLRRRLEVEAGLAVVTVLLAASIGSAPPAVDVGVQRATLNEIRAVFTPHWPRLSTPTLAELAAASDLADPNAPRTAEITAWSEFGHNVAGLFVLAMGVLATLERTGRAPWARHWPLLIIALAGFVAYSVDPEGWQTGAVGFWEHLLSPEVVQHRILLILTALFGFAEWRVRSGRHPDSPWRYVFPVVAIWSGVLLLAHAHELSNGKSAFFMELSHLPLGLVSLLAGWSRWLELRLPPVKSGGPGRIWGPALAVFGLLLVLYREG
;
A
#
# COMPACT_ATOMS: atom_id res chain seq x y z
N MET A 1 6.99 29.13 1.24
CA MET A 1 6.06 28.80 2.33
C MET A 1 4.88 27.93 1.87
N LEU A 2 4.12 28.30 0.85
CA LEU A 2 2.94 27.54 0.37
C LEU A 2 3.28 26.09 -0.03
N LEU A 3 4.38 25.86 -0.75
CA LEU A 3 4.80 24.52 -1.20
C LEU A 3 5.07 23.54 -0.05
N TRP A 4 5.68 24.01 1.01
CA TRP A 4 5.99 23.22 2.19
C TRP A 4 4.69 22.71 2.84
N ARG A 5 3.69 23.58 3.00
CA ARG A 5 2.40 23.21 3.61
C ARG A 5 1.62 22.18 2.81
N ALA A 6 1.65 22.26 1.47
CA ALA A 6 0.99 21.28 0.59
C ALA A 6 1.60 19.87 0.66
N VAL A 7 2.88 19.76 1.01
CA VAL A 7 3.59 18.47 1.05
C VAL A 7 3.53 17.80 2.44
N ILE A 8 3.26 18.57 3.51
CA ILE A 8 3.25 18.08 4.89
C ILE A 8 2.34 16.85 5.10
N PRO A 9 1.05 16.84 4.67
CA PRO A 9 0.18 15.70 4.89
C PRO A 9 0.72 14.42 4.25
N LEU A 10 1.22 14.55 3.02
CA LEU A 10 1.84 13.44 2.30
C LEU A 10 3.12 12.93 3.00
N MET A 11 3.96 13.85 3.49
CA MET A 11 5.15 13.48 4.27
C MET A 11 4.79 12.75 5.56
N LEU A 12 3.81 13.25 6.32
CA LEU A 12 3.34 12.61 7.55
C LEU A 12 2.79 11.21 7.27
N LEU A 13 2.01 11.04 6.20
CA LEU A 13 1.49 9.75 5.77
C LEU A 13 2.63 8.75 5.49
N TRP A 14 3.60 9.14 4.66
CA TRP A 14 4.71 8.25 4.28
C TRP A 14 5.66 7.96 5.43
N LEU A 15 5.91 8.91 6.33
CA LEU A 15 6.70 8.68 7.54
C LEU A 15 5.97 7.72 8.49
N ARG A 16 4.65 7.86 8.70
CA ARG A 16 3.84 6.89 9.47
C ARG A 16 3.89 5.51 8.83
N ALA A 17 3.70 5.42 7.51
CA ALA A 17 3.75 4.17 6.77
C ALA A 17 5.12 3.48 6.89
N ALA A 18 6.21 4.21 6.68
CA ALA A 18 7.58 3.71 6.86
C ALA A 18 7.84 3.25 8.30
N GLY A 19 7.36 4.01 9.29
CA GLY A 19 7.46 3.65 10.70
C GLY A 19 6.74 2.33 11.03
N LEU A 20 5.52 2.12 10.53
CA LEU A 20 4.76 0.89 10.72
C LEU A 20 5.42 -0.31 10.04
N VAL A 21 5.88 -0.14 8.79
CA VAL A 21 6.62 -1.20 8.07
C VAL A 21 7.93 -1.52 8.79
N GLY A 22 8.70 -0.51 9.19
CA GLY A 22 9.94 -0.67 9.95
C GLY A 22 9.72 -1.41 11.27
N GLN A 23 8.69 -1.04 12.02
CA GLN A 23 8.26 -1.72 13.25
C GLN A 23 7.88 -3.18 13.00
N ALA A 24 7.07 -3.45 11.95
CA ALA A 24 6.66 -4.80 11.59
C ALA A 24 7.86 -5.66 11.21
N VAL A 25 8.78 -5.15 10.39
CA VAL A 25 10.01 -5.83 10.01
C VAL A 25 10.88 -6.11 11.23
N ALA A 26 11.10 -5.12 12.11
CA ALA A 26 11.92 -5.29 13.31
C ALA A 26 11.35 -6.37 14.24
N LEU A 27 10.06 -6.31 14.57
CA LEU A 27 9.40 -7.25 15.46
C LEU A 27 9.32 -8.65 14.84
N GLY A 28 8.83 -8.77 13.60
CA GLY A 28 8.62 -10.06 12.96
C GLY A 28 9.93 -10.80 12.70
N SER A 29 11.00 -10.11 12.27
CA SER A 29 12.30 -10.72 12.08
C SER A 29 13.00 -11.04 13.43
N ALA A 30 12.78 -10.25 14.50
CA ALA A 30 13.26 -10.59 15.85
C ALA A 30 12.60 -11.87 16.36
N VAL A 31 11.28 -12.00 16.25
CA VAL A 31 10.54 -13.21 16.60
C VAL A 31 11.02 -14.39 15.73
N PHE A 32 11.21 -14.19 14.44
CA PHE A 32 11.73 -15.21 13.53
C PHE A 32 13.13 -15.69 13.96
N ALA A 33 14.03 -14.76 14.31
CA ALA A 33 15.37 -15.09 14.78
C ALA A 33 15.34 -15.90 16.08
N LEU A 34 14.56 -15.44 17.08
CA LEU A 34 14.58 -15.97 18.43
C LEU A 34 13.73 -17.24 18.60
N VAL A 35 12.56 -17.31 17.93
CA VAL A 35 11.59 -18.40 18.11
C VAL A 35 11.73 -19.46 17.02
N VAL A 36 12.01 -19.06 15.77
CA VAL A 36 12.06 -20.00 14.63
C VAL A 36 13.47 -20.52 14.40
N LEU A 37 14.45 -19.62 14.20
CA LEU A 37 15.81 -20.03 13.82
C LEU A 37 16.65 -20.57 14.98
N ARG A 38 16.41 -20.12 16.21
CA ARG A 38 17.14 -20.63 17.39
C ARG A 38 16.63 -21.99 17.88
N ARG A 39 15.45 -22.44 17.42
CA ARG A 39 14.88 -23.72 17.84
C ARG A 39 15.70 -24.92 17.35
N ASP A 40 16.28 -24.83 16.16
CA ASP A 40 17.10 -25.89 15.56
C ASP A 40 18.37 -25.29 14.93
N PRO A 41 19.40 -24.98 15.74
CA PRO A 41 20.62 -24.33 15.27
C PRO A 41 21.40 -25.15 14.25
N GLU A 42 21.35 -26.47 14.32
CA GLU A 42 22.15 -27.38 13.49
C GLU A 42 21.59 -27.47 12.06
N ARG A 43 20.26 -27.37 11.90
CA ARG A 43 19.61 -27.52 10.61
C ARG A 43 19.39 -26.21 9.87
N ARG A 44 19.62 -25.05 10.51
CA ARG A 44 19.47 -23.76 9.85
C ARG A 44 20.62 -23.49 8.86
N PRO A 45 20.39 -22.76 7.74
CA PRO A 45 21.49 -22.27 6.91
C PRO A 45 22.46 -21.39 7.72
N ALA A 46 23.76 -21.55 7.52
CA ALA A 46 24.81 -20.94 8.34
C ALA A 46 24.65 -19.41 8.50
N ARG A 47 24.19 -18.70 7.46
CA ARG A 47 24.01 -17.24 7.46
C ARG A 47 22.57 -16.78 7.73
N ALA A 48 21.62 -17.69 7.93
CA ALA A 48 20.20 -17.33 8.07
C ALA A 48 19.95 -16.40 9.27
N LEU A 49 20.56 -16.70 10.42
CA LEU A 49 20.45 -15.87 11.61
C LEU A 49 21.06 -14.48 11.40
N ASP A 50 22.24 -14.40 10.78
CA ASP A 50 22.92 -13.15 10.50
C ASP A 50 22.09 -12.24 9.57
N TRP A 51 21.54 -12.81 8.49
CA TRP A 51 20.64 -12.08 7.59
C TRP A 51 19.36 -11.61 8.28
N THR A 52 18.78 -12.47 9.13
CA THR A 52 17.56 -12.11 9.88
C THR A 52 17.83 -11.00 10.88
N LEU A 53 18.93 -11.05 11.61
CA LEU A 53 19.33 -9.98 12.54
C LEU A 53 19.70 -8.68 11.81
N ALA A 54 20.33 -8.79 10.63
CA ALA A 54 20.56 -7.62 9.77
C ALA A 54 19.23 -6.96 9.32
N LEU A 55 18.24 -7.77 8.95
CA LEU A 55 16.89 -7.30 8.61
C LEU A 55 16.20 -6.66 9.81
N THR A 56 16.34 -7.24 11.01
CA THR A 56 15.83 -6.68 12.27
C THR A 56 16.41 -5.28 12.51
N GLY A 57 17.74 -5.14 12.37
CA GLY A 57 18.41 -3.85 12.50
C GLY A 57 17.97 -2.83 11.44
N ALA A 58 17.80 -3.27 10.18
CA ALA A 58 17.30 -2.39 9.11
C ALA A 58 15.87 -1.91 9.39
N GLY A 59 14.97 -2.79 9.83
CA GLY A 59 13.62 -2.41 10.24
C GLY A 59 13.61 -1.41 11.40
N ALA A 60 14.45 -1.65 12.41
CA ALA A 60 14.59 -0.74 13.53
C ALA A 60 15.12 0.65 13.10
N LEU A 61 16.12 0.69 12.22
CA LEU A 61 16.66 1.93 11.67
C LEU A 61 15.58 2.71 10.89
N VAL A 62 14.81 2.05 10.05
CA VAL A 62 13.68 2.67 9.34
C VAL A 62 12.66 3.24 10.33
N ALA A 63 12.32 2.50 11.40
CA ALA A 63 11.39 2.98 12.42
C ALA A 63 11.93 4.21 13.16
N VAL A 64 13.24 4.23 13.50
CA VAL A 64 13.92 5.38 14.13
C VAL A 64 13.89 6.61 13.22
N LEU A 65 14.31 6.45 11.96
CA LEU A 65 14.36 7.57 11.01
C LEU A 65 12.95 8.12 10.73
N ALA A 66 11.97 7.26 10.56
CA ALA A 66 10.58 7.64 10.36
C ALA A 66 10.02 8.40 11.58
N GLN A 67 10.28 7.90 12.79
CA GLN A 67 9.81 8.56 14.03
C GLN A 67 10.49 9.91 14.26
N THR A 68 11.79 10.00 13.99
CA THR A 68 12.54 11.27 14.06
C THR A 68 11.99 12.27 13.04
N GLY A 69 11.75 11.82 11.80
CA GLY A 69 11.13 12.65 10.77
C GLY A 69 9.73 13.14 11.17
N LEU A 70 8.88 12.26 11.73
CA LEU A 70 7.56 12.64 12.24
C LEU A 70 7.63 13.74 13.30
N LEU A 71 8.51 13.60 14.28
CA LEU A 71 8.69 14.62 15.32
C LEU A 71 9.25 15.93 14.75
N ALA A 72 10.17 15.85 13.80
CA ALA A 72 10.74 17.04 13.16
C ALA A 72 9.69 17.82 12.34
N VAL A 73 8.89 17.12 11.54
CA VAL A 73 7.80 17.74 10.77
C VAL A 73 6.76 18.35 11.70
N LEU A 74 6.34 17.61 12.74
CA LEU A 74 5.36 18.10 13.70
C LEU A 74 5.89 19.32 14.46
N ALA A 75 7.17 19.32 14.86
CA ALA A 75 7.82 20.48 15.51
C ALA A 75 7.82 21.70 14.58
N ALA A 76 8.13 21.52 13.30
CA ALA A 76 8.14 22.60 12.31
C ALA A 76 6.73 23.19 12.11
N VAL A 77 5.69 22.34 11.99
CA VAL A 77 4.30 22.77 11.83
C VAL A 77 3.81 23.53 13.06
N LEU A 78 4.02 23.00 14.26
CA LEU A 78 3.56 23.64 15.50
C LEU A 78 4.30 24.95 15.81
N ALA A 79 5.57 25.05 15.43
CA ALA A 79 6.34 26.28 15.56
C ALA A 79 5.84 27.36 14.60
N ASP A 80 5.52 26.99 13.36
CA ASP A 80 5.05 27.91 12.29
C ASP A 80 3.60 28.37 12.52
N ASP A 81 2.70 27.45 12.85
CA ASP A 81 1.25 27.74 12.96
C ASP A 81 0.84 28.29 14.33
N ALA A 82 1.44 27.83 15.42
CA ALA A 82 1.01 28.16 16.77
C ALA A 82 2.11 28.80 17.65
N GLY A 83 3.31 28.98 17.11
CA GLY A 83 4.45 29.50 17.87
C GLY A 83 4.85 28.60 19.08
N TRP A 84 4.51 27.30 19.01
CA TRP A 84 4.78 26.37 20.10
C TRP A 84 6.27 26.09 20.25
N PRO A 85 6.84 26.20 21.47
CA PRO A 85 8.24 25.84 21.67
C PRO A 85 8.42 24.32 21.52
N ILE A 86 9.53 23.91 20.92
CA ILE A 86 9.89 22.49 20.76
C ILE A 86 9.83 21.72 22.07
N ALA A 87 10.18 22.36 23.19
CA ALA A 87 10.12 21.76 24.52
C ALA A 87 8.69 21.32 24.91
N ALA A 88 7.66 22.09 24.53
CA ALA A 88 6.27 21.72 24.78
C ALA A 88 5.86 20.48 24.00
N LEU A 89 6.27 20.35 22.70
CA LEU A 89 6.06 19.14 21.93
C LEU A 89 6.74 17.94 22.56
N LEU A 90 8.03 18.06 22.92
CA LEU A 90 8.80 16.95 23.50
C LEU A 90 8.27 16.51 24.87
N GLY A 91 7.69 17.44 25.67
CA GLY A 91 7.01 17.15 26.92
C GLY A 91 5.59 16.59 26.77
N SER A 92 5.01 16.63 25.59
CA SER A 92 3.68 16.06 25.32
C SER A 92 3.70 14.53 25.27
N THR A 93 2.52 13.89 25.41
CA THR A 93 2.38 12.43 25.26
C THR A 93 2.93 11.94 23.93
N VAL A 94 2.70 12.67 22.85
CA VAL A 94 3.18 12.32 21.49
C VAL A 94 4.70 12.42 21.43
N GLY A 95 5.29 13.47 21.99
CA GLY A 95 6.74 13.66 22.05
C GLY A 95 7.43 12.59 22.89
N ILE A 96 6.93 12.34 24.10
CA ILE A 96 7.46 11.31 25.01
C ILE A 96 7.36 9.92 24.36
N ALA A 97 6.19 9.55 23.80
CA ALA A 97 6.04 8.30 23.10
C ALA A 97 7.01 8.19 21.91
N GLY A 98 7.21 9.27 21.16
CA GLY A 98 8.16 9.34 20.06
C GLY A 98 9.60 9.12 20.49
N ILE A 99 10.04 9.75 21.59
CA ILE A 99 11.38 9.56 22.16
C ILE A 99 11.58 8.11 22.62
N VAL A 100 10.59 7.54 23.32
CA VAL A 100 10.65 6.13 23.76
C VAL A 100 10.74 5.18 22.55
N ARG A 101 10.02 5.45 21.47
CA ARG A 101 10.09 4.67 20.22
C ARG A 101 11.47 4.74 19.57
N ILE A 102 12.08 5.94 19.53
CA ILE A 102 13.46 6.11 19.03
C ILE A 102 14.44 5.33 19.89
N ALA A 103 14.36 5.45 21.22
CA ALA A 103 15.21 4.72 22.15
C ALA A 103 15.05 3.19 22.02
N ALA A 104 13.81 2.70 21.92
CA ALA A 104 13.52 1.28 21.67
C ALA A 104 14.10 0.81 20.33
N GLY A 105 13.97 1.59 19.26
CA GLY A 105 14.55 1.28 17.97
C GLY A 105 16.08 1.20 17.99
N LEU A 106 16.75 2.13 18.66
CA LEU A 106 18.19 2.10 18.86
C LEU A 106 18.64 0.90 19.73
N ALA A 107 17.85 0.53 20.74
CA ALA A 107 18.10 -0.65 21.56
C ALA A 107 17.95 -1.96 20.72
N ILE A 108 16.94 -2.04 19.84
CA ILE A 108 16.78 -3.15 18.88
C ILE A 108 18.00 -3.25 17.98
N LEU A 109 18.43 -2.13 17.38
CA LEU A 109 19.59 -2.09 16.50
C LEU A 109 20.86 -2.57 17.22
N SER A 110 21.11 -2.06 18.42
CA SER A 110 22.26 -2.43 19.25
C SER A 110 22.23 -3.92 19.64
N ALA A 111 21.05 -4.43 20.07
CA ALA A 111 20.86 -5.83 20.42
C ALA A 111 21.04 -6.75 19.21
N ALA A 112 20.55 -6.36 18.04
CA ALA A 112 20.73 -7.12 16.80
C ALA A 112 22.22 -7.21 16.40
N ILE A 113 22.98 -6.12 16.51
CA ILE A 113 24.43 -6.10 16.28
C ILE A 113 25.17 -6.98 17.29
N ALA A 114 24.82 -6.88 18.59
CA ALA A 114 25.41 -7.70 19.64
C ALA A 114 25.17 -9.20 19.42
N LEU A 115 23.95 -9.59 19.02
CA LEU A 115 23.59 -10.97 18.70
C LEU A 115 24.29 -11.53 17.46
N ARG A 116 24.60 -10.68 16.48
CA ARG A 116 25.40 -11.09 15.31
C ARG A 116 26.84 -11.45 15.73
N ARG A 117 27.40 -10.74 16.74
CA ARG A 117 28.73 -11.01 17.27
C ARG A 117 28.77 -12.17 18.26
N ALA A 118 27.71 -12.32 19.08
CA ALA A 118 27.59 -13.34 20.11
C ALA A 118 26.21 -14.01 20.06
N PRO A 119 25.97 -14.96 19.11
CA PRO A 119 24.64 -15.55 18.84
C PRO A 119 24.02 -16.30 20.02
N ALA A 120 24.82 -16.85 20.93
CA ALA A 120 24.37 -17.60 22.08
C ALA A 120 24.03 -16.73 23.31
N SER A 121 24.36 -15.44 23.28
CA SER A 121 24.14 -14.53 24.42
C SER A 121 22.65 -14.36 24.72
N ARG A 122 22.30 -14.49 26.02
CA ARG A 122 20.91 -14.37 26.50
C ARG A 122 20.50 -12.91 26.68
N LEU A 123 21.40 -12.05 27.19
CA LEU A 123 21.09 -10.66 27.51
C LEU A 123 20.68 -9.84 26.26
N PRO A 124 21.45 -9.83 25.15
CA PRO A 124 21.00 -9.14 23.93
C PRO A 124 19.71 -9.74 23.35
N GLY A 125 19.46 -11.06 23.54
CA GLY A 125 18.20 -11.69 23.11
C GLY A 125 16.99 -11.17 23.92
N ALA A 126 17.11 -11.05 25.24
CA ALA A 126 16.08 -10.49 26.09
C ALA A 126 15.85 -8.98 25.79
N LEU A 127 16.95 -8.23 25.62
CA LEU A 127 16.89 -6.82 25.24
C LEU A 127 16.18 -6.64 23.89
N LEU A 128 16.51 -7.46 22.89
CA LEU A 128 15.86 -7.43 21.58
C LEU A 128 14.34 -7.64 21.70
N LEU A 129 13.91 -8.68 22.42
CA LEU A 129 12.50 -8.98 22.61
C LEU A 129 11.78 -7.88 23.39
N GLY A 130 12.34 -7.44 24.52
CA GLY A 130 11.75 -6.38 25.34
C GLY A 130 11.61 -5.06 24.59
N SER A 131 12.63 -4.67 23.82
CA SER A 131 12.59 -3.42 23.03
C SER A 131 11.62 -3.51 21.85
N THR A 132 11.44 -4.68 21.22
CA THR A 132 10.43 -4.85 20.15
C THR A 132 9.01 -4.82 20.70
N ILE A 133 8.76 -5.37 21.89
CA ILE A 133 7.48 -5.26 22.59
C ILE A 133 7.21 -3.80 22.95
N LEU A 134 8.19 -3.08 23.51
CA LEU A 134 8.08 -1.66 23.87
C LEU A 134 7.78 -0.80 22.64
N LEU A 135 8.46 -1.04 21.52
CA LEU A 135 8.22 -0.34 20.26
C LEU A 135 6.77 -0.54 19.76
N SER A 136 6.23 -1.76 19.90
CA SER A 136 4.85 -2.07 19.51
C SER A 136 3.82 -1.47 20.46
N ALA A 137 4.05 -1.55 21.77
CA ALA A 137 3.16 -1.00 22.77
C ALA A 137 3.05 0.53 22.66
N THR A 138 4.19 1.22 22.49
CA THR A 138 4.21 2.68 22.30
C THR A 138 3.62 3.11 20.95
N GLY A 139 3.54 2.22 19.97
CA GLY A 139 2.80 2.45 18.72
C GLY A 139 1.30 2.66 18.91
N ALA A 140 0.70 2.02 19.92
CA ALA A 140 -0.70 2.22 20.27
C ALA A 140 -0.99 3.63 20.80
N LEU A 141 -0.02 4.28 21.45
CA LEU A 141 -0.15 5.66 21.93
C LEU A 141 -0.28 6.71 20.81
N ALA A 142 0.12 6.34 19.58
CA ALA A 142 -0.04 7.18 18.39
C ALA A 142 -1.31 6.86 17.59
N SER A 143 -2.24 6.09 18.16
CA SER A 143 -3.49 5.69 17.51
C SER A 143 -4.70 6.44 18.08
N HIS A 144 -5.86 6.29 17.41
CA HIS A 144 -7.14 6.84 17.87
C HIS A 144 -7.52 6.40 19.31
N ALA A 145 -6.97 5.29 19.80
CA ALA A 145 -7.21 4.81 21.16
C ALA A 145 -6.80 5.85 22.21
N MET A 146 -5.75 6.63 21.94
CA MET A 146 -5.27 7.67 22.89
C MET A 146 -6.25 8.83 23.05
N GLY A 147 -7.05 9.13 22.01
CA GLY A 147 -8.07 10.19 22.04
C GLY A 147 -9.41 9.77 22.63
N ARG A 148 -9.59 8.50 23.04
CA ARG A 148 -10.85 8.03 23.64
C ARG A 148 -10.90 8.30 25.12
N LEU A 149 -12.04 8.84 25.60
CA LEU A 149 -12.28 9.04 27.01
C LEU A 149 -12.74 7.74 27.66
N ASP A 150 -13.64 7.01 27.00
CA ASP A 150 -14.18 5.74 27.49
C ASP A 150 -13.41 4.54 26.94
N GLY A 151 -13.08 3.60 27.82
CA GLY A 151 -12.41 2.36 27.44
C GLY A 151 -10.98 2.53 26.90
N GLN A 152 -10.31 3.67 27.13
CA GLN A 152 -8.99 3.98 26.59
C GLN A 152 -7.96 2.88 26.85
N ALA A 153 -7.84 2.42 28.10
CA ALA A 153 -6.86 1.39 28.47
C ALA A 153 -7.07 0.08 27.70
N TRP A 154 -8.34 -0.33 27.55
CA TRP A 154 -8.70 -1.52 26.77
C TRP A 154 -8.37 -1.34 25.29
N LEU A 155 -8.75 -0.19 24.70
CA LEU A 155 -8.47 0.10 23.30
C LEU A 155 -6.97 0.18 23.01
N LEU A 156 -6.19 0.80 23.90
CA LEU A 156 -4.72 0.82 23.80
C LEU A 156 -4.14 -0.59 23.84
N THR A 157 -4.63 -1.42 24.75
CA THR A 157 -4.19 -2.82 24.90
C THR A 157 -4.50 -3.62 23.65
N VAL A 158 -5.75 -3.58 23.15
CA VAL A 158 -6.15 -4.29 21.93
C VAL A 158 -5.38 -3.78 20.70
N THR A 159 -5.16 -2.48 20.59
CA THR A 159 -4.37 -1.89 19.50
C THR A 159 -2.92 -2.35 19.55
N ALA A 160 -2.29 -2.39 20.73
CA ALA A 160 -0.93 -2.87 20.90
C ALA A 160 -0.79 -4.36 20.49
N PHE A 161 -1.73 -5.21 20.91
CA PHE A 161 -1.79 -6.61 20.52
C PHE A 161 -2.02 -6.78 19.02
N HIS A 162 -2.91 -5.97 18.43
CA HIS A 162 -3.16 -5.98 16.99
C HIS A 162 -1.89 -5.63 16.21
N GLN A 163 -1.21 -4.53 16.58
CA GLN A 163 0.04 -4.12 15.95
C GLN A 163 1.16 -5.17 16.12
N ALA A 164 1.25 -5.78 17.30
CA ALA A 164 2.23 -6.84 17.54
C ALA A 164 1.95 -8.07 16.68
N ALA A 165 0.70 -8.52 16.58
CA ALA A 165 0.32 -9.65 15.74
C ALA A 165 0.56 -9.37 14.24
N VAL A 166 0.22 -8.17 13.76
CA VAL A 166 0.55 -7.70 12.39
C VAL A 166 2.06 -7.71 12.18
N GLY A 167 2.82 -7.16 13.13
CA GLY A 167 4.29 -7.12 13.04
C GLY A 167 4.91 -8.51 12.96
N ILE A 168 4.48 -9.44 13.80
CA ILE A 168 4.96 -10.83 13.80
C ILE A 168 4.67 -11.51 12.46
N TRP A 169 3.45 -11.36 11.94
CA TRP A 169 3.06 -11.99 10.70
C TRP A 169 3.73 -11.35 9.48
N VAL A 170 3.57 -10.04 9.28
CA VAL A 170 4.08 -9.32 8.10
C VAL A 170 5.61 -9.30 8.08
N GLY A 171 6.24 -8.94 9.20
CA GLY A 171 7.71 -8.95 9.30
C GLY A 171 8.29 -10.35 9.18
N GLY A 172 7.60 -11.36 9.69
CA GLY A 172 7.96 -12.77 9.50
C GLY A 172 7.85 -13.23 8.04
N LEU A 173 6.81 -12.83 7.31
CA LEU A 173 6.66 -13.09 5.87
C LEU A 173 7.79 -12.44 5.06
N ILE A 174 8.11 -11.19 5.35
CA ILE A 174 9.23 -10.48 4.69
C ILE A 174 10.54 -11.21 4.96
N CYS A 175 10.78 -11.63 6.21
CA CYS A 175 11.95 -12.42 6.58
C CYS A 175 12.00 -13.77 5.84
N ALA A 176 10.90 -14.50 5.80
CA ALA A 176 10.77 -15.76 5.09
C ALA A 176 11.03 -15.60 3.58
N ALA A 177 10.43 -14.58 2.95
CA ALA A 177 10.65 -14.27 1.54
C ALA A 177 12.13 -13.93 1.27
N MET A 178 12.75 -13.10 2.11
CA MET A 178 14.18 -12.76 2.00
C MET A 178 15.08 -13.98 2.14
N LEU A 179 14.83 -14.86 3.10
CA LEU A 179 15.62 -16.07 3.29
C LEU A 179 15.50 -17.01 2.09
N LEU A 180 14.30 -17.19 1.53
CA LEU A 180 14.10 -17.97 0.30
C LEU A 180 14.79 -17.37 -0.92
N LEU A 181 15.05 -16.07 -0.93
CA LEU A 181 15.82 -15.42 -1.99
C LEU A 181 17.32 -15.69 -1.90
N ARG A 182 17.84 -15.94 -0.69
CA ARG A 182 19.29 -16.02 -0.38
C ARG A 182 19.78 -17.41 -0.03
N ALA A 183 18.92 -18.29 0.44
CA ALA A 183 19.25 -19.66 0.82
C ALA A 183 18.73 -20.67 -0.19
N ASP A 184 19.33 -21.88 -0.19
CA ASP A 184 18.79 -23.00 -0.95
C ASP A 184 17.38 -23.37 -0.48
N VAL A 185 16.47 -23.53 -1.43
CA VAL A 185 15.05 -23.79 -1.16
C VAL A 185 14.83 -25.12 -0.42
N SER A 186 15.77 -26.09 -0.57
CA SER A 186 15.75 -27.36 0.16
C SER A 186 15.83 -27.22 1.69
N ALA A 187 16.45 -26.13 2.18
CA ALA A 187 16.50 -25.82 3.60
C ALA A 187 15.23 -25.12 4.13
N GLY A 188 14.31 -24.73 3.25
CA GLY A 188 13.12 -23.96 3.61
C GLY A 188 12.15 -24.69 4.54
N ASP A 189 12.02 -26.02 4.41
CA ASP A 189 11.12 -26.81 5.25
C ASP A 189 11.46 -26.73 6.74
N VAL A 190 12.73 -26.53 7.09
CA VAL A 190 13.21 -26.48 8.48
C VAL A 190 12.66 -25.30 9.26
N TRP A 191 12.50 -24.15 8.60
CA TRP A 191 12.09 -22.90 9.26
C TRP A 191 10.72 -22.39 8.80
N LEU A 192 10.25 -22.75 7.59
CA LEU A 192 8.91 -22.37 7.13
C LEU A 192 7.79 -23.04 7.91
N ARG A 193 7.95 -24.34 8.27
CA ARG A 193 6.92 -25.04 9.06
C ARG A 193 6.76 -24.47 10.47
N PRO A 194 7.82 -24.27 11.28
CA PRO A 194 7.69 -23.58 12.55
C PRO A 194 7.11 -22.16 12.41
N PHE A 195 7.55 -21.41 11.39
CA PHE A 195 7.02 -20.08 11.12
C PHE A 195 5.52 -20.12 10.79
N SER A 196 5.05 -21.11 10.04
CA SER A 196 3.64 -21.21 9.68
C SER A 196 2.72 -21.35 10.90
N VAL A 197 3.18 -21.96 11.98
CA VAL A 197 2.45 -22.04 13.25
C VAL A 197 2.40 -20.68 13.95
N VAL A 198 3.54 -19.98 14.00
CA VAL A 198 3.61 -18.62 14.57
C VAL A 198 2.73 -17.65 13.76
N ALA A 199 2.79 -17.75 12.42
CA ALA A 199 1.98 -16.96 11.52
C ALA A 199 0.47 -17.22 11.72
N ALA A 200 0.06 -18.49 11.86
CA ALA A 200 -1.33 -18.84 12.12
C ALA A 200 -1.86 -18.25 13.44
N ALA A 201 -1.06 -18.33 14.51
CA ALA A 201 -1.41 -17.72 15.79
C ALA A 201 -1.53 -16.19 15.68
N ALA A 202 -0.60 -15.54 14.97
CA ALA A 202 -0.64 -14.10 14.73
C ALA A 202 -1.89 -13.71 13.91
N VAL A 203 -2.24 -14.46 12.87
CA VAL A 203 -3.44 -14.26 12.04
C VAL A 203 -4.72 -14.34 12.87
N VAL A 204 -4.83 -15.31 13.78
CA VAL A 204 -5.97 -15.41 14.72
C VAL A 204 -6.00 -14.18 15.62
N GLY A 205 -4.85 -13.74 16.15
CA GLY A 205 -4.74 -12.52 16.93
C GLY A 205 -5.19 -11.27 16.16
N ILE A 206 -4.78 -11.14 14.89
CA ILE A 206 -5.22 -10.04 14.00
C ILE A 206 -6.74 -10.07 13.80
N ALA A 207 -7.31 -11.25 13.55
CA ALA A 207 -8.75 -11.38 13.33
C ALA A 207 -9.57 -10.98 14.57
N VAL A 208 -9.21 -11.52 15.74
CA VAL A 208 -9.90 -11.24 17.01
C VAL A 208 -9.80 -9.75 17.37
N THR A 209 -8.58 -9.21 17.37
CA THR A 209 -8.36 -7.79 17.71
C THR A 209 -8.91 -6.86 16.64
N GLY A 210 -8.87 -7.25 15.36
CA GLY A 210 -9.44 -6.48 14.25
C GLY A 210 -10.96 -6.38 14.35
N VAL A 211 -11.65 -7.46 14.72
CA VAL A 211 -13.10 -7.42 15.00
C VAL A 211 -13.40 -6.50 16.19
N ALA A 212 -12.64 -6.63 17.28
CA ALA A 212 -12.83 -5.79 18.46
C ALA A 212 -12.67 -4.28 18.14
N LEU A 213 -11.62 -3.92 17.38
CA LEU A 213 -11.39 -2.53 16.95
C LEU A 213 -12.45 -2.05 15.94
N SER A 214 -12.93 -2.93 15.05
CA SER A 214 -14.03 -2.59 14.12
C SER A 214 -15.32 -2.30 14.86
N LEU A 215 -15.66 -3.08 15.89
CA LEU A 215 -16.81 -2.81 16.75
C LEU A 215 -16.68 -1.49 17.51
N ALA A 216 -15.47 -1.12 17.92
CA ALA A 216 -15.22 0.13 18.66
C ALA A 216 -15.22 1.38 17.77
N TYR A 217 -14.69 1.30 16.54
CA TYR A 217 -14.47 2.48 15.70
C TYR A 217 -15.45 2.60 14.52
N VAL A 218 -16.09 1.51 14.10
CA VAL A 218 -17.08 1.49 13.01
C VAL A 218 -18.49 1.30 13.54
N ALA A 219 -18.68 0.37 14.48
CA ALA A 219 -19.89 0.02 15.22
C ALA A 219 -21.08 -0.45 14.37
N THR A 220 -21.41 0.18 13.25
CA THR A 220 -22.60 -0.13 12.45
C THR A 220 -22.28 -0.39 10.98
N PRO A 221 -23.06 -1.25 10.27
CA PRO A 221 -22.90 -1.45 8.84
C PRO A 221 -23.02 -0.15 8.02
N GLY A 222 -23.93 0.75 8.42
CA GLY A 222 -24.07 2.05 7.76
C GLY A 222 -22.81 2.92 7.89
N ALA A 223 -22.12 2.89 9.02
CA ALA A 223 -20.85 3.59 9.20
C ALA A 223 -19.71 2.92 8.43
N ALA A 224 -19.76 1.58 8.28
CA ALA A 224 -18.77 0.84 7.49
C ALA A 224 -18.79 1.23 6.00
N ILE A 225 -19.96 1.45 5.43
CA ILE A 225 -20.12 1.75 4.00
C ILE A 225 -20.23 3.24 3.70
N GLY A 226 -20.59 4.08 4.68
CA GLY A 226 -20.91 5.51 4.49
C GLY A 226 -19.84 6.47 5.02
N THR A 227 -18.63 6.00 5.34
CA THR A 227 -17.51 6.85 5.81
C THR A 227 -16.19 6.39 5.21
N SER A 228 -15.25 7.32 5.01
CA SER A 228 -13.88 7.02 4.56
C SER A 228 -13.20 5.98 5.46
N TYR A 229 -13.29 6.14 6.77
CA TYR A 229 -12.73 5.20 7.73
C TYR A 229 -13.30 3.77 7.54
N GLY A 230 -14.63 3.67 7.42
CA GLY A 230 -15.32 2.40 7.21
C GLY A 230 -14.92 1.74 5.89
N ALA A 231 -14.88 2.49 4.80
CA ALA A 231 -14.48 2.02 3.48
C ALA A 231 -13.02 1.50 3.47
N MET A 232 -12.10 2.21 4.13
CA MET A 232 -10.71 1.75 4.30
C MET A 232 -10.63 0.47 5.16
N VAL A 233 -11.44 0.32 6.21
CA VAL A 233 -11.52 -0.90 7.01
C VAL A 233 -12.04 -2.07 6.15
N LEU A 234 -13.08 -1.87 5.34
CA LEU A 234 -13.59 -2.88 4.42
C LEU A 234 -12.52 -3.29 3.39
N THR A 235 -11.79 -2.34 2.84
CA THR A 235 -10.67 -2.61 1.92
C THR A 235 -9.58 -3.43 2.58
N LYS A 236 -9.21 -3.12 3.84
CA LYS A 236 -8.27 -3.97 4.62
C LYS A 236 -8.80 -5.38 4.83
N ILE A 237 -10.11 -5.55 5.06
CA ILE A 237 -10.72 -6.88 5.19
C ILE A 237 -10.61 -7.64 3.87
N VAL A 238 -10.86 -7.01 2.73
CA VAL A 238 -10.71 -7.63 1.40
C VAL A 238 -9.25 -8.08 1.17
N LEU A 239 -8.28 -7.21 1.45
CA LEU A 239 -6.85 -7.55 1.34
C LEU A 239 -6.45 -8.66 2.32
N PHE A 240 -6.96 -8.62 3.55
CA PHE A 240 -6.71 -9.65 4.55
C PHE A 240 -7.26 -11.01 4.13
N VAL A 241 -8.48 -11.06 3.57
CA VAL A 241 -9.06 -12.30 3.03
C VAL A 241 -8.23 -12.84 1.86
N ALA A 242 -7.75 -11.97 0.95
CA ALA A 242 -6.86 -12.37 -0.12
C ALA A 242 -5.53 -12.95 0.42
N LEU A 243 -4.95 -12.32 1.44
CA LEU A 243 -3.76 -12.81 2.13
C LEU A 243 -4.00 -14.15 2.84
N LEU A 244 -5.16 -14.32 3.50
CA LEU A 244 -5.56 -15.60 4.11
C LEU A 244 -5.65 -16.71 3.07
N ALA A 245 -6.27 -16.44 1.92
CA ALA A 245 -6.37 -17.41 0.83
C ALA A 245 -4.97 -17.84 0.34
N MET A 246 -4.04 -16.89 0.18
CA MET A 246 -2.65 -17.18 -0.19
C MET A 246 -1.93 -17.96 0.91
N GLY A 247 -2.09 -17.57 2.17
CA GLY A 247 -1.52 -18.27 3.33
C GLY A 247 -2.00 -19.72 3.44
N VAL A 248 -3.30 -19.97 3.22
CA VAL A 248 -3.87 -21.33 3.16
C VAL A 248 -3.27 -22.15 2.02
N LEU A 249 -3.11 -21.56 0.84
CA LEU A 249 -2.48 -22.24 -0.30
C LEU A 249 -1.01 -22.59 -0.01
N ASN A 250 -0.27 -21.68 0.62
CA ASN A 250 1.12 -21.90 1.01
C ASN A 250 1.26 -22.92 2.14
N HIS A 251 0.38 -22.85 3.15
CA HIS A 251 0.33 -23.83 4.23
C HIS A 251 0.03 -25.25 3.72
N ARG A 252 -0.95 -25.40 2.81
CA ARG A 252 -1.27 -26.70 2.19
C ARG A 252 -0.11 -27.22 1.34
N ALA A 253 0.60 -26.36 0.63
CA ALA A 253 1.78 -26.73 -0.15
C ALA A 253 2.91 -27.26 0.75
N LEU A 254 3.18 -26.59 1.88
CA LEU A 254 4.19 -26.99 2.87
C LEU A 254 3.89 -28.32 3.56
N HIS A 255 2.61 -28.65 3.77
CA HIS A 255 2.19 -29.86 4.48
C HIS A 255 1.78 -31.02 3.56
N GLY A 256 2.09 -30.93 2.25
CA GLY A 256 1.89 -32.02 1.29
C GLY A 256 0.44 -32.36 0.94
N ARG A 257 -0.55 -31.61 1.48
CA ARG A 257 -1.98 -31.88 1.27
C ARG A 257 -2.50 -31.48 -0.13
N LEU A 258 -1.71 -30.75 -0.91
CA LEU A 258 -2.04 -30.39 -2.32
C LEU A 258 -1.51 -31.40 -3.35
N ALA A 259 -0.75 -32.40 -2.93
CA ALA A 259 -0.22 -33.43 -3.82
C ALA A 259 -1.27 -34.47 -4.26
N LEU A 260 -2.50 -34.42 -3.73
CA LEU A 260 -3.56 -35.40 -3.94
C LEU A 260 -4.75 -34.86 -4.75
N GLY A 261 -4.53 -34.11 -5.82
CA GLY A 261 -5.54 -33.88 -6.82
C GLY A 261 -5.58 -35.06 -7.81
N PRO A 262 -6.77 -35.53 -8.26
CA PRO A 262 -6.89 -36.67 -9.19
C PRO A 262 -6.26 -36.46 -10.56
N TRP A 263 -5.68 -35.29 -10.82
CA TRP A 263 -5.02 -34.89 -12.07
C TRP A 263 -3.50 -34.77 -11.97
N SER A 264 -2.86 -35.16 -10.86
CA SER A 264 -1.40 -35.07 -10.69
C SER A 264 -0.71 -36.42 -10.90
N SER A 265 -0.90 -37.04 -12.06
CA SER A 265 -0.11 -38.24 -12.46
C SER A 265 1.30 -37.92 -12.97
N GLN A 266 1.73 -36.66 -12.93
CA GLN A 266 3.12 -36.28 -13.15
C GLN A 266 3.79 -35.99 -11.81
N ARG A 267 4.75 -36.84 -11.42
CA ARG A 267 5.77 -36.53 -10.40
C ARG A 267 6.37 -35.18 -10.76
N SER A 268 5.87 -34.10 -10.14
CA SER A 268 6.48 -32.79 -10.32
C SER A 268 7.90 -32.90 -9.75
N THR A 269 8.88 -32.75 -10.62
CA THR A 269 10.27 -32.60 -10.23
C THR A 269 10.35 -31.62 -9.07
N SER A 270 11.01 -31.96 -7.98
CA SER A 270 11.08 -31.23 -6.70
C SER A 270 11.41 -29.73 -6.84
N GLY A 271 12.05 -29.32 -7.93
CA GLY A 271 12.40 -27.92 -8.21
C GLY A 271 11.22 -27.01 -8.59
N GLY A 272 10.19 -27.54 -9.25
CA GLY A 272 9.09 -26.67 -9.75
C GLY A 272 8.06 -26.26 -8.68
N SER A 273 7.89 -27.04 -7.60
CA SER A 273 7.01 -26.70 -6.49
C SER A 273 7.64 -25.65 -5.57
N SER A 274 8.94 -25.70 -5.38
CA SER A 274 9.70 -24.78 -4.55
C SER A 274 9.76 -23.35 -5.15
N ILE A 275 9.88 -23.24 -6.47
CA ILE A 275 9.83 -21.95 -7.16
C ILE A 275 8.45 -21.31 -6.99
N LEU A 276 7.38 -22.07 -7.14
CA LEU A 276 6.02 -21.53 -6.99
C LEU A 276 5.77 -21.02 -5.56
N LEU A 277 6.18 -21.79 -4.53
CA LEU A 277 6.06 -21.37 -3.14
C LEU A 277 6.82 -20.07 -2.88
N ARG A 278 8.07 -19.97 -3.37
CA ARG A 278 8.89 -18.77 -3.26
C ARG A 278 8.19 -17.55 -3.86
N ARG A 279 7.63 -17.68 -5.07
CA ARG A 279 6.97 -16.55 -5.76
C ARG A 279 5.64 -16.16 -5.10
N ARG A 280 4.91 -17.13 -4.57
CA ARG A 280 3.70 -16.84 -3.77
C ARG A 280 4.04 -16.09 -2.49
N LEU A 281 5.09 -16.46 -1.79
CA LEU A 281 5.54 -15.75 -0.58
C LEU A 281 6.05 -14.33 -0.89
N GLU A 282 6.68 -14.10 -2.05
CA GLU A 282 7.04 -12.75 -2.50
C GLU A 282 5.77 -11.87 -2.66
N VAL A 283 4.72 -12.39 -3.29
CA VAL A 283 3.45 -11.66 -3.48
C VAL A 283 2.71 -11.48 -2.16
N GLU A 284 2.65 -12.53 -1.32
CA GLU A 284 2.02 -12.46 -0.01
C GLU A 284 2.69 -11.40 0.88
N ALA A 285 4.03 -11.38 0.94
CA ALA A 285 4.78 -10.37 1.67
C ALA A 285 4.55 -8.96 1.11
N GLY A 286 4.54 -8.79 -0.21
CA GLY A 286 4.27 -7.50 -0.84
C GLY A 286 2.85 -7.00 -0.58
N LEU A 287 1.85 -7.87 -0.70
CA LEU A 287 0.45 -7.52 -0.42
C LEU A 287 0.24 -7.21 1.07
N ALA A 288 0.94 -7.91 1.96
CA ALA A 288 0.93 -7.62 3.39
C ALA A 288 1.51 -6.23 3.70
N VAL A 289 2.60 -5.83 3.02
CA VAL A 289 3.14 -4.46 3.10
C VAL A 289 2.11 -3.44 2.62
N VAL A 290 1.45 -3.67 1.48
CA VAL A 290 0.37 -2.79 0.99
C VAL A 290 -0.72 -2.61 2.04
N THR A 291 -1.12 -3.70 2.72
CA THR A 291 -2.14 -3.64 3.78
C THR A 291 -1.67 -2.79 4.99
N VAL A 292 -0.37 -2.84 5.32
CA VAL A 292 0.21 -1.98 6.38
C VAL A 292 0.27 -0.51 5.93
N LEU A 293 0.59 -0.25 4.65
CA LEU A 293 0.58 1.12 4.10
C LEU A 293 -0.84 1.73 4.15
N LEU A 294 -1.86 0.96 3.78
CA LEU A 294 -3.27 1.38 3.92
C LEU A 294 -3.64 1.63 5.40
N ALA A 295 -3.07 0.88 6.34
CA ALA A 295 -3.32 1.13 7.76
C ALA A 295 -2.77 2.48 8.24
N ALA A 296 -1.72 3.00 7.60
CA ALA A 296 -1.20 4.33 7.92
C ALA A 296 -2.20 5.44 7.53
N SER A 297 -2.91 5.28 6.40
CA SER A 297 -3.94 6.24 5.95
C SER A 297 -5.14 6.28 6.89
N ILE A 298 -5.58 5.13 7.43
CA ILE A 298 -6.68 5.09 8.40
C ILE A 298 -6.39 5.95 9.64
N GLY A 299 -5.13 6.04 10.04
CA GLY A 299 -4.71 6.88 11.18
C GLY A 299 -4.90 8.38 10.95
N SER A 300 -5.15 8.82 9.73
CA SER A 300 -5.41 10.23 9.38
C SER A 300 -6.91 10.56 9.27
N ALA A 301 -7.78 9.56 9.11
CA ALA A 301 -9.23 9.75 9.00
C ALA A 301 -9.90 9.65 10.38
N PRO A 302 -10.93 10.47 10.68
CA PRO A 302 -11.69 10.34 11.90
C PRO A 302 -12.40 8.98 11.96
N PRO A 303 -12.46 8.31 13.13
CA PRO A 303 -13.21 7.07 13.27
C PRO A 303 -14.67 7.19 12.81
N ALA A 304 -15.20 6.14 12.19
CA ALA A 304 -16.54 6.17 11.60
C ALA A 304 -17.67 6.48 12.60
N VAL A 305 -17.48 6.14 13.88
CA VAL A 305 -18.43 6.46 14.97
C VAL A 305 -18.51 7.95 15.26
N ASP A 306 -17.46 8.72 14.94
CA ASP A 306 -17.37 10.17 15.20
C ASP A 306 -17.93 11.00 14.03
N VAL A 307 -18.12 10.38 12.85
CA VAL A 307 -18.67 11.01 11.65
C VAL A 307 -20.20 10.98 11.74
N GLY A 308 -20.84 11.97 12.38
CA GLY A 308 -22.28 12.03 12.60
C GLY A 308 -23.14 12.17 11.34
N VAL A 309 -23.70 13.39 11.11
CA VAL A 309 -24.60 13.73 9.99
C VAL A 309 -23.96 13.70 8.60
N GLN A 310 -22.63 13.68 8.52
CA GLN A 310 -21.88 13.67 7.25
C GLN A 310 -21.73 12.27 6.64
N ARG A 311 -22.41 11.25 7.17
CA ARG A 311 -22.38 9.90 6.59
C ARG A 311 -23.11 9.88 5.25
N ALA A 312 -22.50 9.22 4.27
CA ALA A 312 -23.17 8.94 3.03
C ALA A 312 -24.25 7.88 3.22
N THR A 313 -25.39 8.09 2.58
CA THR A 313 -26.50 7.13 2.55
C THR A 313 -26.26 6.05 1.50
N LEU A 314 -26.91 4.90 1.65
CA LEU A 314 -26.82 3.83 0.65
C LEU A 314 -27.29 4.28 -0.75
N ASN A 315 -28.28 5.19 -0.82
CA ASN A 315 -28.78 5.70 -2.10
C ASN A 315 -27.73 6.59 -2.79
N GLU A 316 -27.02 7.43 -2.06
CA GLU A 316 -25.92 8.24 -2.58
C GLU A 316 -24.77 7.36 -3.07
N ILE A 317 -24.38 6.33 -2.28
CA ILE A 317 -23.36 5.36 -2.69
C ILE A 317 -23.78 4.63 -3.97
N ARG A 318 -25.03 4.18 -4.07
CA ARG A 318 -25.56 3.54 -5.28
C ARG A 318 -25.53 4.48 -6.48
N ALA A 319 -25.81 5.77 -6.28
CA ALA A 319 -25.76 6.75 -7.35
C ALA A 319 -24.37 6.85 -7.98
N VAL A 320 -23.28 6.82 -7.17
CA VAL A 320 -21.89 6.83 -7.66
C VAL A 320 -21.56 5.62 -8.53
N PHE A 321 -22.09 4.44 -8.17
CA PHE A 321 -21.83 3.20 -8.92
C PHE A 321 -22.91 2.85 -9.96
N THR A 322 -23.91 3.71 -10.14
CA THR A 322 -24.93 3.50 -11.18
C THR A 322 -24.30 3.77 -12.54
N PRO A 323 -24.28 2.79 -13.47
CA PRO A 323 -23.71 2.99 -14.80
C PRO A 323 -24.43 4.14 -15.53
N HIS A 324 -23.65 5.00 -16.15
CA HIS A 324 -24.12 6.11 -16.97
C HIS A 324 -23.24 6.24 -18.22
N TRP A 325 -23.69 6.96 -19.20
CA TRP A 325 -22.88 7.25 -20.39
C TRP A 325 -21.66 8.08 -19.99
N PRO A 326 -20.46 7.73 -20.48
CA PRO A 326 -19.26 8.48 -20.18
C PRO A 326 -19.37 9.92 -20.72
N ARG A 327 -18.87 10.86 -19.94
CA ARG A 327 -18.77 12.25 -20.35
C ARG A 327 -17.59 12.42 -21.30
N LEU A 328 -17.88 12.69 -22.56
CA LEU A 328 -16.88 12.90 -23.62
C LEU A 328 -16.82 14.35 -24.11
N SER A 329 -17.59 15.24 -23.48
CA SER A 329 -17.57 16.67 -23.73
C SER A 329 -17.20 17.43 -22.46
N THR A 330 -16.49 18.54 -22.62
CA THR A 330 -16.07 19.41 -21.52
C THR A 330 -17.01 20.61 -21.40
N PRO A 331 -17.11 21.25 -20.21
CA PRO A 331 -17.49 22.64 -20.12
C PRO A 331 -16.58 23.51 -20.97
N THR A 332 -17.07 24.67 -21.36
CA THR A 332 -16.25 25.66 -22.07
C THR A 332 -15.16 26.22 -21.15
N LEU A 333 -14.06 26.66 -21.72
CA LEU A 333 -12.98 27.30 -20.93
C LEU A 333 -13.46 28.54 -20.16
N ALA A 334 -14.43 29.27 -20.71
CA ALA A 334 -15.02 30.41 -20.04
C ALA A 334 -15.85 30.02 -18.79
N GLU A 335 -16.61 28.92 -18.87
CA GLU A 335 -17.36 28.37 -17.73
C GLU A 335 -16.41 27.88 -16.65
N LEU A 336 -15.33 27.19 -17.03
CA LEU A 336 -14.30 26.74 -16.09
C LEU A 336 -13.58 27.90 -15.41
N ALA A 337 -13.21 28.95 -16.16
CA ALA A 337 -12.58 30.14 -15.61
C ALA A 337 -13.50 30.85 -14.59
N ALA A 338 -14.77 31.00 -14.94
CA ALA A 338 -15.74 31.58 -14.01
C ALA A 338 -15.97 30.72 -12.76
N ALA A 339 -15.91 29.40 -12.88
CA ALA A 339 -16.05 28.49 -11.76
C ALA A 339 -14.82 28.51 -10.83
N SER A 340 -13.61 28.69 -11.38
CA SER A 340 -12.37 28.78 -10.60
C SER A 340 -12.28 30.08 -9.80
N ASP A 341 -12.72 31.19 -10.36
CA ASP A 341 -12.74 32.51 -9.68
C ASP A 341 -13.68 32.53 -8.46
N LEU A 342 -14.67 31.66 -8.43
CA LEU A 342 -15.61 31.49 -7.33
C LEU A 342 -15.19 30.41 -6.30
N ALA A 343 -14.11 29.73 -6.54
CA ALA A 343 -13.71 28.57 -5.72
C ALA A 343 -13.15 29.00 -4.36
N ASP A 344 -13.99 28.99 -3.33
CA ASP A 344 -13.53 28.86 -1.96
C ASP A 344 -12.95 27.45 -1.79
N PRO A 345 -11.69 27.27 -1.35
CA PRO A 345 -11.11 25.94 -1.09
C PRO A 345 -11.96 25.06 -0.15
N ASN A 346 -12.83 25.68 0.64
CA ASN A 346 -13.74 25.01 1.58
C ASN A 346 -15.15 24.79 1.02
N ALA A 347 -15.47 25.31 -0.16
CA ALA A 347 -16.78 25.12 -0.77
C ALA A 347 -16.88 23.77 -1.51
N PRO A 348 -18.10 23.21 -1.67
CA PRO A 348 -18.31 22.08 -2.57
C PRO A 348 -17.84 22.43 -4.00
N ARG A 349 -17.26 21.45 -4.70
CA ARG A 349 -16.86 21.63 -6.10
C ARG A 349 -18.04 22.05 -6.96
N THR A 350 -17.80 22.96 -7.88
CA THR A 350 -18.83 23.40 -8.83
C THR A 350 -19.16 22.28 -9.83
N ALA A 351 -20.33 22.37 -10.45
CA ALA A 351 -20.76 21.41 -11.46
C ALA A 351 -19.81 21.34 -12.66
N GLU A 352 -19.19 22.48 -13.01
CA GLU A 352 -18.23 22.61 -14.12
C GLU A 352 -16.92 21.88 -13.79
N ILE A 353 -16.38 22.07 -12.59
CA ILE A 353 -15.16 21.39 -12.12
C ILE A 353 -15.39 19.88 -12.03
N THR A 354 -16.54 19.46 -11.50
CA THR A 354 -16.95 18.05 -11.47
C THR A 354 -17.06 17.46 -12.88
N ALA A 355 -17.68 18.20 -13.80
CA ALA A 355 -17.84 17.79 -15.19
C ALA A 355 -16.48 17.63 -15.92
N TRP A 356 -15.53 18.52 -15.63
CA TRP A 356 -14.17 18.43 -16.16
C TRP A 356 -13.42 17.21 -15.60
N SER A 357 -13.52 16.99 -14.30
CA SER A 357 -12.93 15.83 -13.64
C SER A 357 -13.47 14.51 -14.21
N GLU A 358 -14.81 14.38 -14.37
CA GLU A 358 -15.44 13.22 -14.99
C GLU A 358 -14.95 13.03 -16.44
N PHE A 359 -14.89 14.09 -17.25
CA PHE A 359 -14.35 14.02 -18.61
C PHE A 359 -12.91 13.51 -18.60
N GLY A 360 -12.06 14.04 -17.76
CA GLY A 360 -10.66 13.60 -17.63
C GLY A 360 -10.53 12.12 -17.33
N HIS A 361 -11.28 11.63 -16.34
CA HIS A 361 -11.28 10.21 -15.95
C HIS A 361 -11.90 9.31 -17.03
N ASN A 362 -13.03 9.70 -17.62
CA ASN A 362 -13.71 8.87 -18.63
C ASN A 362 -12.86 8.72 -19.90
N VAL A 363 -12.23 9.81 -20.38
CA VAL A 363 -11.35 9.75 -21.56
C VAL A 363 -10.05 8.98 -21.24
N ALA A 364 -9.42 9.23 -20.08
CA ALA A 364 -8.27 8.42 -19.63
C ALA A 364 -8.64 6.94 -19.56
N GLY A 365 -9.85 6.64 -19.10
CA GLY A 365 -10.41 5.29 -19.06
C GLY A 365 -10.45 4.61 -20.42
N LEU A 366 -10.78 5.32 -21.50
CA LEU A 366 -10.76 4.76 -22.86
C LEU A 366 -9.36 4.32 -23.29
N PHE A 367 -8.32 5.14 -22.96
CA PHE A 367 -6.94 4.74 -23.23
C PHE A 367 -6.57 3.47 -22.46
N VAL A 368 -6.88 3.41 -21.16
CA VAL A 368 -6.52 2.26 -20.33
C VAL A 368 -7.31 1.01 -20.70
N LEU A 369 -8.60 1.15 -21.04
CA LEU A 369 -9.42 0.06 -21.55
C LEU A 369 -8.84 -0.51 -22.83
N ALA A 370 -8.48 0.36 -23.79
CA ALA A 370 -7.82 -0.05 -25.02
C ALA A 370 -6.48 -0.76 -24.75
N MET A 371 -5.66 -0.25 -23.83
CA MET A 371 -4.42 -0.92 -23.41
C MET A 371 -4.69 -2.33 -22.88
N GLY A 372 -5.67 -2.50 -21.99
CA GLY A 372 -6.02 -3.80 -21.40
C GLY A 372 -6.54 -4.81 -22.42
N VAL A 373 -7.38 -4.34 -23.37
CA VAL A 373 -7.88 -5.15 -24.48
C VAL A 373 -6.73 -5.56 -25.41
N LEU A 374 -5.90 -4.61 -25.84
CA LEU A 374 -4.76 -4.89 -26.72
C LEU A 374 -3.71 -5.79 -26.05
N ALA A 375 -3.44 -5.61 -24.77
CA ALA A 375 -2.55 -6.47 -23.99
C ALA A 375 -3.08 -7.92 -23.91
N THR A 376 -4.40 -8.07 -23.79
CA THR A 376 -5.07 -9.37 -23.81
C THR A 376 -5.00 -10.00 -25.20
N LEU A 377 -5.23 -9.23 -26.27
CA LEU A 377 -5.12 -9.68 -27.66
C LEU A 377 -3.69 -10.08 -28.03
N GLU A 378 -2.69 -9.29 -27.65
CA GLU A 378 -1.26 -9.62 -27.84
C GLU A 378 -0.96 -11.03 -27.34
N ARG A 379 -1.49 -11.36 -26.15
CA ARG A 379 -1.27 -12.66 -25.52
C ARG A 379 -1.89 -13.83 -26.29
N THR A 380 -2.92 -13.62 -27.05
CA THR A 380 -3.52 -14.69 -27.88
C THR A 380 -2.62 -15.11 -29.03
N GLY A 381 -1.60 -14.32 -29.37
CA GLY A 381 -0.74 -14.51 -30.55
C GLY A 381 -1.44 -14.21 -31.89
N ARG A 382 -2.75 -13.93 -31.89
CA ARG A 382 -3.54 -13.67 -33.11
C ARG A 382 -3.40 -12.26 -33.66
N ALA A 383 -2.94 -11.32 -32.81
CA ALA A 383 -2.77 -9.91 -33.15
C ALA A 383 -1.35 -9.41 -32.80
N PRO A 384 -0.31 -9.75 -33.58
CA PRO A 384 1.07 -9.35 -33.26
C PRO A 384 1.28 -7.84 -33.17
N TRP A 385 0.47 -7.06 -33.90
CA TRP A 385 0.48 -5.60 -33.87
C TRP A 385 0.03 -5.04 -32.50
N ALA A 386 -0.77 -5.79 -31.74
CA ALA A 386 -1.24 -5.37 -30.43
C ALA A 386 -0.11 -5.19 -29.42
N ARG A 387 1.11 -5.73 -29.66
CA ARG A 387 2.32 -5.48 -28.82
C ARG A 387 2.70 -4.00 -28.68
N HIS A 388 2.15 -3.14 -29.53
CA HIS A 388 2.41 -1.71 -29.52
C HIS A 388 1.48 -0.94 -28.57
N TRP A 389 0.62 -1.62 -27.80
CA TRP A 389 -0.29 -1.01 -26.84
C TRP A 389 0.40 -0.03 -25.85
N PRO A 390 1.69 -0.17 -25.46
CA PRO A 390 2.31 0.81 -24.55
C PRO A 390 2.46 2.21 -25.14
N LEU A 391 2.34 2.38 -26.45
CA LEU A 391 2.28 3.71 -27.07
C LEU A 391 1.04 4.51 -26.63
N LEU A 392 -0.03 3.82 -26.24
CA LEU A 392 -1.21 4.47 -25.65
C LEU A 392 -0.90 5.09 -24.28
N ILE A 393 0.13 4.63 -23.55
CA ILE A 393 0.59 5.27 -22.31
C ILE A 393 1.17 6.65 -22.62
N ILE A 394 1.91 6.77 -23.72
CA ILE A 394 2.49 8.06 -24.16
C ILE A 394 1.37 9.00 -24.60
N ALA A 395 0.38 8.48 -25.34
CA ALA A 395 -0.79 9.26 -25.75
C ALA A 395 -1.61 9.71 -24.52
N LEU A 396 -1.81 8.82 -23.54
CA LEU A 396 -2.45 9.15 -22.27
C LEU A 396 -1.69 10.23 -21.51
N ALA A 397 -0.35 10.15 -21.43
CA ALA A 397 0.47 11.18 -20.81
C ALA A 397 0.25 12.55 -21.48
N GLY A 398 0.17 12.59 -22.82
CA GLY A 398 -0.17 13.81 -23.57
C GLY A 398 -1.57 14.34 -23.26
N PHE A 399 -2.57 13.47 -23.18
CA PHE A 399 -3.93 13.85 -22.80
C PHE A 399 -3.99 14.39 -21.35
N VAL A 400 -3.38 13.70 -20.40
CA VAL A 400 -3.35 14.13 -19.00
C VAL A 400 -2.58 15.45 -18.85
N ALA A 401 -1.53 15.68 -19.67
CA ALA A 401 -0.83 16.97 -19.70
C ALA A 401 -1.75 18.14 -20.05
N TYR A 402 -2.79 17.90 -20.83
CA TYR A 402 -3.80 18.88 -21.17
C TYR A 402 -4.90 19.00 -20.10
N SER A 403 -5.33 17.89 -19.50
CA SER A 403 -6.57 17.83 -18.72
C SER A 403 -6.37 17.95 -17.21
N VAL A 404 -5.12 17.86 -16.70
CA VAL A 404 -4.88 17.71 -15.25
C VAL A 404 -5.04 19.02 -14.47
N ASP A 405 -4.71 20.14 -15.07
CA ASP A 405 -4.72 21.46 -14.40
C ASP A 405 -5.58 22.45 -15.22
N PRO A 406 -6.93 22.38 -15.16
CA PRO A 406 -7.80 23.19 -16.00
C PRO A 406 -7.78 24.69 -15.64
N GLU A 407 -7.41 25.02 -14.42
CA GLU A 407 -7.39 26.38 -13.88
C GLU A 407 -6.15 27.19 -14.33
N GLY A 408 -5.29 26.57 -15.11
CA GLY A 408 -4.03 27.14 -15.54
C GLY A 408 -4.10 27.91 -16.86
N TRP A 409 -3.08 27.71 -17.69
CA TRP A 409 -2.90 28.40 -18.97
C TRP A 409 -4.04 28.16 -19.98
N GLN A 410 -4.76 27.05 -19.87
CA GLN A 410 -5.88 26.69 -20.76
C GLN A 410 -7.03 27.68 -20.63
N THR A 411 -7.30 28.17 -19.42
CA THR A 411 -8.36 29.17 -19.16
C THR A 411 -7.90 30.61 -19.39
N GLY A 412 -6.58 30.82 -19.61
CA GLY A 412 -6.00 32.15 -19.80
C GLY A 412 -5.79 32.94 -18.50
N ALA A 413 -6.12 32.37 -17.34
CA ALA A 413 -5.97 33.03 -16.05
C ALA A 413 -4.50 33.26 -15.69
N VAL A 414 -3.62 32.36 -16.13
CA VAL A 414 -2.16 32.36 -15.85
C VAL A 414 -1.40 32.13 -17.14
N GLY A 415 -0.24 32.80 -17.32
CA GLY A 415 0.62 32.59 -18.48
C GLY A 415 1.20 31.18 -18.52
N PHE A 416 1.41 30.63 -19.74
CA PHE A 416 1.91 29.26 -19.92
C PHE A 416 3.18 28.96 -19.09
N TRP A 417 4.17 29.84 -19.12
CA TRP A 417 5.42 29.63 -18.39
C TRP A 417 5.26 29.81 -16.89
N GLU A 418 4.44 30.74 -16.45
CA GLU A 418 4.12 30.96 -15.04
C GLU A 418 3.41 29.74 -14.46
N HIS A 419 2.42 29.20 -15.16
CA HIS A 419 1.73 27.97 -14.80
C HIS A 419 2.69 26.77 -14.77
N LEU A 420 3.56 26.64 -15.79
CA LEU A 420 4.52 25.53 -15.89
C LEU A 420 5.50 25.49 -14.70
N LEU A 421 5.85 26.66 -14.16
CA LEU A 421 6.82 26.79 -13.05
C LEU A 421 6.13 26.80 -11.68
N SER A 422 4.80 26.79 -11.63
CA SER A 422 4.10 26.69 -10.33
C SER A 422 4.42 25.34 -9.68
N PRO A 423 4.68 25.33 -8.37
CA PRO A 423 5.14 24.14 -7.67
C PRO A 423 4.17 22.95 -7.71
N GLU A 424 2.86 23.22 -7.71
CA GLU A 424 1.82 22.20 -7.81
C GLU A 424 1.85 21.50 -9.18
N VAL A 425 1.97 22.31 -10.22
CA VAL A 425 2.02 21.84 -11.61
C VAL A 425 3.32 21.10 -11.91
N VAL A 426 4.45 21.51 -11.33
CA VAL A 426 5.76 20.82 -11.51
C VAL A 426 5.66 19.35 -11.14
N GLN A 427 4.97 18.99 -10.05
CA GLN A 427 4.81 17.58 -9.63
C GLN A 427 4.04 16.79 -10.69
N HIS A 428 2.94 17.32 -11.19
CA HIS A 428 2.15 16.70 -12.28
C HIS A 428 3.00 16.54 -13.54
N ARG A 429 3.79 17.55 -13.92
CA ARG A 429 4.64 17.50 -15.12
C ARG A 429 5.75 16.46 -15.00
N ILE A 430 6.39 16.35 -13.83
CA ILE A 430 7.37 15.29 -13.57
C ILE A 430 6.72 13.91 -13.72
N LEU A 431 5.53 13.70 -13.12
CA LEU A 431 4.80 12.45 -13.23
C LEU A 431 4.44 12.11 -14.68
N LEU A 432 4.03 13.10 -15.47
CA LEU A 432 3.71 12.93 -16.89
C LEU A 432 4.93 12.52 -17.71
N ILE A 433 6.08 13.16 -17.48
CA ILE A 433 7.34 12.80 -18.14
C ILE A 433 7.72 11.36 -17.76
N LEU A 434 7.65 11.01 -16.49
CA LEU A 434 7.92 9.65 -16.02
C LEU A 434 6.97 8.63 -16.64
N THR A 435 5.69 8.98 -16.79
CA THR A 435 4.68 8.11 -17.44
C THR A 435 5.00 7.92 -18.91
N ALA A 436 5.37 8.97 -19.64
CA ALA A 436 5.77 8.88 -21.05
C ALA A 436 7.05 8.03 -21.23
N LEU A 437 8.06 8.26 -20.38
CA LEU A 437 9.30 7.46 -20.37
C LEU A 437 9.01 5.98 -20.05
N PHE A 438 8.11 5.73 -19.12
CA PHE A 438 7.65 4.38 -18.82
C PHE A 438 6.98 3.72 -20.02
N GLY A 439 6.04 4.40 -20.68
CA GLY A 439 5.37 3.90 -21.89
C GLY A 439 6.39 3.56 -22.99
N PHE A 440 7.39 4.40 -23.19
CA PHE A 440 8.46 4.16 -24.13
C PHE A 440 9.33 2.94 -23.76
N ALA A 441 9.71 2.82 -22.49
CA ALA A 441 10.50 1.69 -22.00
C ALA A 441 9.74 0.36 -22.15
N GLU A 442 8.46 0.30 -21.76
CA GLU A 442 7.63 -0.89 -21.91
C GLU A 442 7.44 -1.26 -23.40
N TRP A 443 7.25 -0.27 -24.28
CA TRP A 443 7.18 -0.50 -25.71
C TRP A 443 8.49 -1.10 -26.27
N ARG A 444 9.65 -0.62 -25.82
CA ARG A 444 10.97 -1.16 -26.22
C ARG A 444 11.11 -2.62 -25.80
N VAL A 445 10.69 -2.98 -24.61
CA VAL A 445 10.69 -4.36 -24.09
C VAL A 445 9.80 -5.26 -24.95
N ARG A 446 8.55 -4.85 -25.23
CA ARG A 446 7.56 -5.65 -25.98
C ARG A 446 7.85 -5.74 -27.46
N SER A 447 8.48 -4.72 -28.04
CA SER A 447 8.90 -4.76 -29.44
C SER A 447 10.05 -5.75 -29.71
N GLY A 448 10.52 -6.47 -28.69
CA GLY A 448 11.58 -7.49 -28.80
C GLY A 448 12.99 -6.96 -28.86
N ARG A 449 13.19 -5.65 -28.70
CA ARG A 449 14.53 -5.03 -28.74
C ARG A 449 15.36 -5.33 -27.50
N HIS A 450 14.70 -5.56 -26.34
CA HIS A 450 15.35 -5.85 -25.05
C HIS A 450 14.48 -6.76 -24.18
N PRO A 451 14.18 -8.01 -24.58
CA PRO A 451 13.21 -8.88 -23.87
C PRO A 451 13.68 -9.27 -22.47
N ASP A 452 14.98 -9.37 -22.24
CA ASP A 452 15.58 -9.78 -20.95
C ASP A 452 16.02 -8.58 -20.09
N SER A 453 15.71 -7.36 -20.50
CA SER A 453 16.02 -6.16 -19.76
C SER A 453 15.31 -6.10 -18.41
N PRO A 454 15.94 -5.59 -17.35
CA PRO A 454 15.29 -5.29 -16.07
C PRO A 454 14.06 -4.38 -16.20
N TRP A 455 13.96 -3.59 -17.26
CA TRP A 455 12.84 -2.71 -17.56
C TRP A 455 11.49 -3.45 -17.67
N ARG A 456 11.48 -4.77 -17.98
CA ARG A 456 10.26 -5.60 -17.98
C ARG A 456 9.53 -5.63 -16.63
N TYR A 457 10.21 -5.29 -15.53
CA TYR A 457 9.63 -5.23 -14.20
C TYR A 457 9.01 -3.86 -13.87
N VAL A 458 9.22 -2.84 -14.70
CA VAL A 458 8.72 -1.48 -14.43
C VAL A 458 7.19 -1.46 -14.46
N PHE A 459 6.55 -2.09 -15.46
CA PHE A 459 5.09 -2.16 -15.54
C PHE A 459 4.44 -2.73 -14.26
N PRO A 460 4.78 -3.95 -13.79
CA PRO A 460 4.17 -4.46 -12.57
C PRO A 460 4.46 -3.62 -11.33
N VAL A 461 5.66 -3.04 -11.22
CA VAL A 461 5.99 -2.15 -10.09
C VAL A 461 5.16 -0.87 -10.13
N VAL A 462 5.04 -0.23 -11.28
CA VAL A 462 4.20 0.97 -11.45
C VAL A 462 2.73 0.65 -11.16
N ALA A 463 2.20 -0.47 -11.68
CA ALA A 463 0.81 -0.86 -11.41
C ALA A 463 0.56 -1.14 -9.92
N ILE A 464 1.48 -1.83 -9.22
CA ILE A 464 1.38 -2.04 -7.77
C ILE A 464 1.42 -0.70 -7.03
N TRP A 465 2.36 0.18 -7.40
CA TRP A 465 2.53 1.47 -6.74
C TRP A 465 1.36 2.42 -6.98
N SER A 466 0.81 2.43 -8.20
CA SER A 466 -0.44 3.15 -8.50
C SER A 466 -1.60 2.63 -7.66
N GLY A 467 -1.72 1.31 -7.50
CA GLY A 467 -2.71 0.72 -6.61
C GLY A 467 -2.54 1.15 -5.15
N VAL A 468 -1.30 1.19 -4.65
CA VAL A 468 -0.99 1.70 -3.30
C VAL A 468 -1.39 3.17 -3.15
N LEU A 469 -1.03 4.00 -4.13
CA LEU A 469 -1.36 5.44 -4.09
C LEU A 469 -2.88 5.65 -4.09
N LEU A 470 -3.63 4.95 -4.95
CA LEU A 470 -5.09 5.04 -5.00
C LEU A 470 -5.77 4.59 -3.70
N LEU A 471 -5.21 3.57 -3.02
CA LEU A 471 -5.74 3.07 -1.74
C LEU A 471 -5.31 3.89 -0.53
N ALA A 472 -4.15 4.56 -0.60
CA ALA A 472 -3.56 5.32 0.49
C ALA A 472 -3.81 6.83 0.37
N HIS A 473 -4.45 7.28 -0.72
CA HIS A 473 -4.71 8.69 -0.97
C HIS A 473 -5.84 9.17 -0.06
N ALA A 474 -5.47 9.91 0.99
CA ALA A 474 -6.42 10.63 1.84
C ALA A 474 -6.57 12.04 1.29
N HIS A 475 -7.78 12.41 0.92
CA HIS A 475 -8.10 13.79 0.55
C HIS A 475 -8.34 14.62 1.82
N GLU A 476 -7.49 15.60 2.06
CA GLU A 476 -7.75 16.65 3.06
C GLU A 476 -8.75 17.66 2.48
N LEU A 477 -9.99 17.23 2.30
CA LEU A 477 -11.07 18.16 1.97
C LEU A 477 -11.82 18.52 3.26
N SER A 478 -12.11 19.78 3.42
CA SER A 478 -12.97 20.32 4.47
C SER A 478 -14.37 19.71 4.47
N ASN A 479 -14.84 19.22 3.31
CA ASN A 479 -16.07 18.48 3.17
C ASN A 479 -15.80 16.96 3.21
N GLY A 480 -15.91 16.35 4.40
CA GLY A 480 -15.66 14.93 4.61
C GLY A 480 -16.52 13.98 3.75
N LYS A 481 -17.69 14.42 3.28
CA LYS A 481 -18.58 13.62 2.42
C LYS A 481 -18.10 13.58 0.97
N SER A 482 -17.64 14.71 0.43
CA SER A 482 -17.05 14.77 -0.92
C SER A 482 -15.74 13.99 -0.97
N ALA A 483 -14.88 14.10 0.07
CA ALA A 483 -13.68 13.30 0.22
C ALA A 483 -14.00 11.79 0.22
N PHE A 484 -15.04 11.39 0.95
CA PHE A 484 -15.49 10.00 0.99
C PHE A 484 -15.89 9.47 -0.39
N PHE A 485 -16.64 10.21 -1.19
CA PHE A 485 -17.05 9.74 -2.53
C PHE A 485 -15.87 9.61 -3.48
N MET A 486 -14.90 10.52 -3.42
CA MET A 486 -13.66 10.39 -4.17
C MET A 486 -12.88 9.13 -3.77
N GLU A 487 -12.66 8.91 -2.47
CA GLU A 487 -12.01 7.70 -1.99
C GLU A 487 -12.77 6.44 -2.42
N LEU A 488 -14.10 6.43 -2.27
CA LEU A 488 -14.94 5.29 -2.59
C LEU A 488 -14.82 4.88 -4.06
N SER A 489 -14.73 5.84 -4.99
CA SER A 489 -14.53 5.59 -6.41
C SER A 489 -13.12 5.07 -6.74
N HIS A 490 -12.11 5.44 -5.94
CA HIS A 490 -10.72 5.02 -6.14
C HIS A 490 -10.40 3.64 -5.55
N LEU A 491 -11.16 3.14 -4.56
CA LEU A 491 -10.91 1.83 -3.94
C LEU A 491 -10.95 0.66 -4.94
N PRO A 492 -11.97 0.49 -5.79
CA PRO A 492 -11.99 -0.56 -6.81
C PRO A 492 -10.82 -0.45 -7.79
N LEU A 493 -10.48 0.77 -8.21
CA LEU A 493 -9.34 1.05 -9.09
C LEU A 493 -8.03 0.58 -8.45
N GLY A 494 -7.80 0.93 -7.19
CA GLY A 494 -6.61 0.52 -6.46
C GLY A 494 -6.48 -1.01 -6.35
N LEU A 495 -7.56 -1.70 -6.00
CA LEU A 495 -7.58 -3.17 -5.90
C LEU A 495 -7.31 -3.85 -7.24
N VAL A 496 -7.91 -3.36 -8.33
CA VAL A 496 -7.70 -3.92 -9.68
C VAL A 496 -6.29 -3.63 -10.18
N SER A 497 -5.73 -2.46 -9.88
CA SER A 497 -4.34 -2.13 -10.20
C SER A 497 -3.35 -3.05 -9.48
N LEU A 498 -3.57 -3.34 -8.20
CA LEU A 498 -2.78 -4.33 -7.46
C LEU A 498 -2.88 -5.72 -8.09
N LEU A 499 -4.09 -6.15 -8.49
CA LEU A 499 -4.29 -7.42 -9.17
C LEU A 499 -3.53 -7.49 -10.50
N ALA A 500 -3.58 -6.45 -11.32
CA ALA A 500 -2.84 -6.35 -12.57
C ALA A 500 -1.32 -6.41 -12.33
N GLY A 501 -0.82 -5.62 -11.38
CA GLY A 501 0.60 -5.56 -11.06
C GLY A 501 1.14 -6.89 -10.52
N TRP A 502 0.51 -7.47 -9.51
CA TRP A 502 0.97 -8.74 -8.91
C TRP A 502 0.83 -9.93 -9.86
N SER A 503 -0.22 -9.99 -10.69
CA SER A 503 -0.36 -11.06 -11.68
C SER A 503 0.71 -10.96 -12.79
N ARG A 504 1.05 -9.75 -13.25
CA ARG A 504 2.15 -9.54 -14.20
C ARG A 504 3.52 -9.84 -13.56
N TRP A 505 3.73 -9.46 -12.30
CA TRP A 505 4.94 -9.83 -11.55
C TRP A 505 5.12 -11.34 -11.50
N LEU A 506 4.07 -12.09 -11.16
CA LEU A 506 4.11 -13.56 -11.13
C LEU A 506 4.38 -14.15 -12.51
N GLU A 507 3.76 -13.63 -13.57
CA GLU A 507 4.01 -14.10 -14.94
C GLU A 507 5.50 -14.00 -15.30
N LEU A 508 6.14 -12.88 -14.99
CA LEU A 508 7.56 -12.65 -15.29
C LEU A 508 8.52 -13.49 -14.45
N ARG A 509 8.08 -13.92 -13.26
CA ARG A 509 8.92 -14.62 -12.28
C ARG A 509 8.71 -16.13 -12.25
N LEU A 510 7.64 -16.64 -12.87
CA LEU A 510 7.35 -18.07 -12.95
C LEU A 510 7.90 -18.68 -14.23
N PRO A 511 8.27 -19.98 -14.22
CA PRO A 511 8.61 -20.72 -15.44
C PRO A 511 7.44 -20.70 -16.46
N PRO A 512 7.71 -20.77 -17.78
CA PRO A 512 6.69 -20.68 -18.84
C PRO A 512 5.49 -21.60 -18.65
N VAL A 513 5.70 -22.81 -18.16
CA VAL A 513 4.64 -23.81 -17.90
C VAL A 513 3.65 -23.32 -16.80
N LYS A 514 4.10 -22.52 -15.85
CA LYS A 514 3.30 -22.03 -14.69
C LYS A 514 2.89 -20.57 -14.82
N SER A 515 3.51 -19.81 -15.70
CA SER A 515 3.22 -18.38 -15.91
C SER A 515 1.89 -18.13 -16.61
N GLY A 516 1.35 -19.14 -17.30
CA GLY A 516 0.13 -19.01 -18.10
C GLY A 516 -1.11 -18.58 -17.32
N GLY A 517 -1.27 -19.03 -16.07
CA GLY A 517 -2.38 -18.63 -15.20
C GLY A 517 -2.34 -17.14 -14.86
N PRO A 518 -1.31 -16.66 -14.15
CA PRO A 518 -1.17 -15.23 -13.83
C PRO A 518 -1.16 -14.32 -15.05
N GLY A 519 -0.51 -14.75 -16.14
CA GLY A 519 -0.46 -13.99 -17.36
C GLY A 519 -1.81 -13.75 -18.04
N ARG A 520 -2.82 -14.60 -17.80
CA ARG A 520 -4.19 -14.40 -18.31
C ARG A 520 -4.98 -13.36 -17.50
N ILE A 521 -4.49 -12.91 -16.35
CA ILE A 521 -5.23 -12.06 -15.41
C ILE A 521 -4.92 -10.58 -15.65
N TRP A 522 -3.66 -10.19 -15.81
CA TRP A 522 -3.27 -8.78 -15.78
C TRP A 522 -3.83 -7.94 -16.92
N GLY A 523 -3.93 -8.48 -18.15
CA GLY A 523 -4.51 -7.77 -19.29
C GLY A 523 -6.00 -7.48 -19.08
N PRO A 524 -6.85 -8.49 -18.78
CA PRO A 524 -8.24 -8.27 -18.39
C PRO A 524 -8.39 -7.37 -17.18
N ALA A 525 -7.54 -7.47 -16.15
CA ALA A 525 -7.58 -6.58 -15.00
C ALA A 525 -7.32 -5.12 -15.41
N LEU A 526 -6.35 -4.89 -16.30
CA LEU A 526 -6.11 -3.55 -16.85
C LEU A 526 -7.32 -3.04 -17.66
N ALA A 527 -8.00 -3.92 -18.41
CA ALA A 527 -9.23 -3.54 -19.11
C ALA A 527 -10.37 -3.20 -18.12
N VAL A 528 -10.52 -3.95 -17.04
CA VAL A 528 -11.49 -3.64 -15.98
C VAL A 528 -11.16 -2.31 -15.31
N PHE A 529 -9.88 -2.04 -15.03
CA PHE A 529 -9.44 -0.73 -14.52
C PHE A 529 -9.86 0.41 -15.47
N GLY A 530 -9.60 0.25 -16.77
CA GLY A 530 -10.03 1.22 -17.78
C GLY A 530 -11.55 1.38 -17.84
N LEU A 531 -12.32 0.28 -17.74
CA LEU A 531 -13.78 0.32 -17.73
C LEU A 531 -14.31 1.06 -16.49
N LEU A 532 -13.72 0.84 -15.31
CA LEU A 532 -14.09 1.58 -14.09
C LEU A 532 -13.83 3.08 -14.24
N LEU A 533 -12.73 3.46 -14.90
CA LEU A 533 -12.47 4.88 -15.22
C LEU A 533 -13.44 5.45 -16.25
N VAL A 534 -13.82 4.67 -17.29
CA VAL A 534 -14.83 5.08 -18.29
C VAL A 534 -16.18 5.34 -17.62
N LEU A 535 -16.50 4.58 -16.58
CA LEU A 535 -17.75 4.70 -15.83
C LEU A 535 -17.60 5.56 -14.55
N TYR A 536 -16.45 6.20 -14.38
CA TYR A 536 -16.17 7.03 -13.21
C TYR A 536 -17.15 8.18 -13.12
N ARG A 537 -17.67 8.40 -11.93
CA ARG A 537 -18.52 9.52 -11.57
C ARG A 537 -18.05 10.12 -10.25
N GLU A 538 -17.97 11.43 -10.22
CA GLU A 538 -17.72 12.19 -9.01
C GLU A 538 -19.06 12.45 -8.30
N GLY A 539 -19.19 12.04 -7.03
CA GLY A 539 -20.44 12.13 -6.28
C GLY A 539 -20.71 13.52 -5.69
#